data_1cd592e884690cc5088d7651ca5f6798
#
_entry.id   1cd592e884690cc5088d7651ca5f6798
#
_cell.length_a   1.000
_cell.length_b   1.000
_cell.length_c   1.000
_cell.angle_alpha   90.00
_cell.angle_beta   90.00
_cell.angle_gamma   90.00
#
_symmetry.space_group_name_H-M   'P 1'
#
loop_
_entity.id
_entity.type
_entity.pdbx_description
1 polymer ?
#
loop_
_entity_poly.entity_id
_entity_poly.type
_entity_poly.pdbx_seq_one_letter_code
_entity_poly.pdbx_strand_id
1 'polypeptide(L)'
;MDINNFKHVVGQAKQDEPAIIRFFGGVDKLSVESFKEEFLFLQDYVKPSKIIIMINSEGGSVMYGMTIFSIIQACPIEIDCVVEGIAASMGSVIWAAGDNLFMHDYSLLMIHNPFSLNYKENMDDNTKQMIDAFKHQLATIYRKRFGMTKEQVENIMNGEGDADGTFFTAQSAVEAGFIDKDHVLKTSKVVRDKVRSQIDGVENKVDLRNIMSGICAELDENKLAKVVSAIHKQNDTTIINQPKVKEMNENETFGAISALLGLSTDVQMPGISARISELVKAEGEMKAIQSKYTELEIQFKGKEAEIANLSTELDSVKAELKEYQDAESKAFEAKIEATINAAINAGKIENSAKEAWVKMANADFATVEATLASIPARENIGATIANDPENVAKTEEALKDAEAKMQEKVAKVLGKKVEFGKF
;
A
#
# COMPACT_ATOMS: atom_id res chain seq x y z
N MET A 1 -26.80 -22.28 11.96
CA MET A 1 -25.90 -21.80 10.88
C MET A 1 -25.86 -22.92 9.85
N ASP A 2 -26.11 -22.64 8.60
CA ASP A 2 -26.08 -23.67 7.55
C ASP A 2 -24.65 -23.78 7.04
N ILE A 3 -24.01 -24.94 7.25
CA ILE A 3 -22.61 -25.25 6.87
C ILE A 3 -22.41 -25.05 5.35
N ASN A 4 -23.48 -25.15 4.56
CA ASN A 4 -23.40 -24.93 3.10
C ASN A 4 -23.13 -23.48 2.69
N ASN A 5 -23.17 -22.53 3.64
CA ASN A 5 -22.92 -21.09 3.40
C ASN A 5 -21.54 -20.62 3.85
N PHE A 6 -20.67 -21.51 4.30
CA PHE A 6 -19.33 -21.15 4.70
C PHE A 6 -18.49 -20.71 3.49
N LYS A 7 -17.81 -19.57 3.64
CA LYS A 7 -16.96 -18.98 2.61
C LYS A 7 -15.48 -19.32 2.81
N HIS A 8 -15.10 -19.53 4.06
CA HIS A 8 -13.73 -19.73 4.47
C HIS A 8 -13.39 -21.21 4.69
N VAL A 9 -14.34 -22.02 5.17
CA VAL A 9 -14.10 -23.46 5.38
C VAL A 9 -14.01 -24.17 4.04
N VAL A 10 -12.96 -24.96 3.85
CA VAL A 10 -12.70 -25.73 2.63
C VAL A 10 -13.21 -27.15 2.76
N GLY A 11 -14.12 -27.55 1.88
CA GLY A 11 -14.69 -28.90 1.86
C GLY A 11 -15.62 -29.17 3.04
N GLN A 12 -15.71 -30.44 3.45
CA GLN A 12 -16.51 -30.84 4.61
C GLN A 12 -15.62 -31.02 5.84
N ALA A 13 -15.80 -30.14 6.82
CA ALA A 13 -15.15 -30.30 8.11
C ALA A 13 -15.90 -31.35 8.94
N LYS A 14 -15.16 -32.30 9.53
CA LYS A 14 -15.71 -33.38 10.34
C LYS A 14 -15.03 -33.43 11.70
N GLN A 15 -15.76 -33.99 12.67
CA GLN A 15 -15.21 -34.22 13.99
C GLN A 15 -14.03 -35.19 13.93
N ASP A 16 -13.01 -34.91 14.74
CA ASP A 16 -11.79 -35.72 14.88
C ASP A 16 -10.96 -35.86 13.58
N GLU A 17 -11.34 -35.16 12.49
CA GLU A 17 -10.53 -35.01 11.26
C GLU A 17 -9.96 -33.58 11.19
N PRO A 18 -8.84 -33.33 10.50
CA PRO A 18 -8.35 -31.98 10.26
C PRO A 18 -9.31 -31.15 9.43
N ALA A 19 -9.54 -29.92 9.82
CA ALA A 19 -10.34 -28.95 9.07
C ALA A 19 -9.45 -27.87 8.46
N ILE A 20 -9.79 -27.44 7.25
CA ILE A 20 -9.10 -26.35 6.57
C ILE A 20 -10.01 -25.14 6.52
N ILE A 21 -9.45 -23.99 6.89
CA ILE A 21 -10.12 -22.68 6.75
C ILE A 21 -9.16 -21.71 6.05
N ARG A 22 -9.66 -20.88 5.13
CA ARG A 22 -8.87 -19.91 4.36
C ARG A 22 -9.12 -18.49 4.85
N PHE A 23 -8.04 -17.75 5.05
CA PHE A 23 -8.09 -16.31 5.24
C PHE A 23 -7.42 -15.63 4.03
N PHE A 24 -8.25 -15.17 3.09
CA PHE A 24 -7.81 -14.56 1.83
C PHE A 24 -8.28 -13.12 1.71
N GLY A 25 -7.39 -12.24 1.23
CA GLY A 25 -7.66 -10.82 1.01
C GLY A 25 -7.35 -9.93 2.20
N GLY A 26 -7.95 -8.74 2.23
CA GLY A 26 -7.69 -7.70 3.21
C GLY A 26 -8.21 -8.02 4.60
N VAL A 27 -7.54 -7.49 5.61
CA VAL A 27 -7.96 -7.53 7.02
C VAL A 27 -8.84 -6.32 7.29
N ASP A 28 -10.16 -6.50 7.22
CA ASP A 28 -11.16 -5.49 7.50
C ASP A 28 -12.29 -6.04 8.39
N LYS A 29 -13.29 -5.21 8.68
CA LYS A 29 -14.40 -5.60 9.55
C LYS A 29 -15.15 -6.80 9.00
N LEU A 30 -15.48 -6.82 7.71
CA LEU A 30 -16.35 -7.84 7.11
C LEU A 30 -15.62 -9.17 6.99
N SER A 31 -14.38 -9.17 6.51
CA SER A 31 -13.55 -10.36 6.38
C SER A 31 -13.29 -11.02 7.74
N VAL A 32 -13.02 -10.21 8.77
CA VAL A 32 -12.76 -10.70 10.13
C VAL A 32 -14.01 -11.24 10.80
N GLU A 33 -15.16 -10.58 10.68
CA GLU A 33 -16.42 -11.07 11.26
C GLU A 33 -16.82 -12.40 10.62
N SER A 34 -16.77 -12.51 9.29
CA SER A 34 -17.10 -13.75 8.57
C SER A 34 -16.14 -14.89 8.93
N PHE A 35 -14.84 -14.66 8.92
CA PHE A 35 -13.84 -15.65 9.29
C PHE A 35 -14.03 -16.12 10.74
N LYS A 36 -14.22 -15.18 11.68
CA LYS A 36 -14.43 -15.48 13.09
C LYS A 36 -15.63 -16.38 13.33
N GLU A 37 -16.76 -16.12 12.66
CA GLU A 37 -17.96 -16.92 12.80
C GLU A 37 -17.71 -18.37 12.38
N GLU A 38 -17.06 -18.58 11.24
CA GLU A 38 -16.76 -19.91 10.73
C GLU A 38 -15.67 -20.61 11.57
N PHE A 39 -14.65 -19.88 12.02
CA PHE A 39 -13.61 -20.41 12.90
C PHE A 39 -14.18 -20.89 14.25
N LEU A 40 -15.00 -20.08 14.90
CA LEU A 40 -15.64 -20.46 16.16
C LEU A 40 -16.63 -21.62 15.97
N PHE A 41 -17.30 -21.71 14.82
CA PHE A 41 -18.12 -22.87 14.50
C PHE A 41 -17.28 -24.15 14.39
N LEU A 42 -16.11 -24.10 13.75
CA LEU A 42 -15.20 -25.24 13.72
C LEU A 42 -14.78 -25.64 15.14
N GLN A 43 -14.37 -24.67 15.94
CA GLN A 43 -13.89 -24.91 17.31
C GLN A 43 -14.97 -25.50 18.21
N ASP A 44 -16.18 -24.92 18.23
CA ASP A 44 -17.18 -25.21 19.26
C ASP A 44 -18.12 -26.38 18.86
N TYR A 45 -18.41 -26.53 17.56
CA TYR A 45 -19.40 -27.48 17.08
C TYR A 45 -18.78 -28.64 16.31
N VAL A 46 -17.88 -28.38 15.36
CA VAL A 46 -17.25 -29.45 14.57
C VAL A 46 -16.22 -30.22 15.38
N LYS A 47 -15.39 -29.50 16.14
CA LYS A 47 -14.31 -30.06 16.97
C LYS A 47 -13.35 -30.94 16.16
N PRO A 48 -12.70 -30.39 15.12
CA PRO A 48 -11.75 -31.15 14.34
C PRO A 48 -10.52 -31.53 15.19
N SER A 49 -9.76 -32.54 14.75
CA SER A 49 -8.52 -32.92 15.41
C SER A 49 -7.44 -31.81 15.33
N LYS A 50 -7.51 -30.98 14.28
CA LYS A 50 -6.60 -29.86 14.01
C LYS A 50 -7.29 -28.85 13.08
N ILE A 51 -6.95 -27.57 13.22
CA ILE A 51 -7.37 -26.53 12.26
C ILE A 51 -6.17 -26.06 11.46
N ILE A 52 -6.28 -26.10 10.13
CA ILE A 52 -5.25 -25.60 9.22
C ILE A 52 -5.77 -24.29 8.62
N ILE A 53 -5.09 -23.19 8.93
CA ILE A 53 -5.43 -21.85 8.40
C ILE A 53 -4.51 -21.56 7.20
N MET A 54 -5.09 -21.54 6.00
CA MET A 54 -4.40 -21.14 4.78
C MET A 54 -4.49 -19.62 4.62
N ILE A 55 -3.35 -18.94 4.49
CA ILE A 55 -3.29 -17.48 4.49
C ILE A 55 -2.78 -16.97 3.16
N ASN A 56 -3.55 -16.06 2.53
CA ASN A 56 -3.15 -15.27 1.38
C ASN A 56 -3.70 -13.85 1.56
N SER A 57 -2.97 -13.01 2.33
CA SER A 57 -3.45 -11.70 2.78
C SER A 57 -2.34 -10.65 2.70
N GLU A 58 -2.67 -9.51 2.14
CA GLU A 58 -1.84 -8.30 2.16
C GLU A 58 -1.87 -7.58 3.51
N GLY A 59 -2.70 -8.01 4.45
CA GLY A 59 -2.91 -7.35 5.72
C GLY A 59 -4.03 -6.31 5.68
N GLY A 60 -3.95 -5.31 6.55
CA GLY A 60 -4.97 -4.28 6.68
C GLY A 60 -5.09 -3.76 8.12
N SER A 61 -6.30 -3.63 8.64
CA SER A 61 -6.56 -3.05 9.96
C SER A 61 -5.92 -3.86 11.10
N VAL A 62 -5.04 -3.21 11.86
CA VAL A 62 -4.43 -3.81 13.06
C VAL A 62 -5.49 -4.20 14.07
N MET A 63 -6.48 -3.33 14.30
CA MET A 63 -7.54 -3.55 15.29
C MET A 63 -8.37 -4.79 14.98
N TYR A 64 -8.79 -4.96 13.73
CA TYR A 64 -9.56 -6.14 13.31
C TYR A 64 -8.69 -7.40 13.24
N GLY A 65 -7.45 -7.29 12.79
CA GLY A 65 -6.54 -8.43 12.73
C GLY A 65 -6.15 -8.97 14.11
N MET A 66 -6.06 -8.10 15.13
CA MET A 66 -5.88 -8.53 16.51
C MET A 66 -7.05 -9.38 17.04
N THR A 67 -8.26 -9.24 16.50
CA THR A 67 -9.38 -10.13 16.82
C THR A 67 -9.08 -11.55 16.35
N ILE A 68 -8.60 -11.72 15.09
CA ILE A 68 -8.22 -13.04 14.57
C ILE A 68 -7.04 -13.62 15.36
N PHE A 69 -6.01 -12.82 15.61
CA PHE A 69 -4.88 -13.23 16.45
C PHE A 69 -5.34 -13.78 17.80
N SER A 70 -6.27 -13.08 18.46
CA SER A 70 -6.75 -13.45 19.79
C SER A 70 -7.56 -14.73 19.79
N ILE A 71 -8.44 -14.96 18.81
CA ILE A 71 -9.24 -16.20 18.73
C ILE A 71 -8.37 -17.41 18.41
N ILE A 72 -7.34 -17.26 17.55
CA ILE A 72 -6.37 -18.31 17.28
C ILE A 72 -5.61 -18.68 18.57
N GLN A 73 -5.07 -17.68 19.27
CA GLN A 73 -4.31 -17.90 20.51
C GLN A 73 -5.16 -18.47 21.66
N ALA A 74 -6.48 -18.24 21.65
CA ALA A 74 -7.39 -18.78 22.65
C ALA A 74 -7.97 -20.15 22.29
N CYS A 75 -7.72 -20.66 21.08
CA CYS A 75 -8.27 -21.93 20.61
C CYS A 75 -7.62 -23.11 21.32
N PRO A 76 -8.41 -24.06 21.86
CA PRO A 76 -7.84 -25.26 22.51
C PRO A 76 -7.44 -26.35 21.50
N ILE A 77 -7.78 -26.18 20.20
CA ILE A 77 -7.44 -27.11 19.13
C ILE A 77 -6.13 -26.65 18.51
N GLU A 78 -5.23 -27.57 18.21
CA GLU A 78 -3.95 -27.27 17.57
C GLU A 78 -4.16 -26.61 16.20
N ILE A 79 -3.43 -25.52 15.94
CA ILE A 79 -3.58 -24.71 14.73
C ILE A 79 -2.28 -24.66 13.95
N ASP A 80 -2.34 -25.10 12.69
CA ASP A 80 -1.28 -24.91 11.72
C ASP A 80 -1.60 -23.71 10.83
N CYS A 81 -0.74 -22.70 10.81
CA CYS A 81 -0.87 -21.57 9.90
C CYS A 81 0.06 -21.72 8.70
N VAL A 82 -0.48 -21.69 7.49
CA VAL A 82 0.24 -21.91 6.24
C VAL A 82 0.16 -20.67 5.36
N VAL A 83 1.29 -20.10 4.96
CA VAL A 83 1.30 -19.05 3.92
C VAL A 83 1.10 -19.73 2.56
N GLU A 84 -0.06 -19.56 1.95
CA GLU A 84 -0.40 -20.12 0.64
C GLU A 84 0.15 -19.25 -0.51
N GLY A 85 0.02 -17.92 -0.41
CA GLY A 85 0.55 -16.96 -1.36
C GLY A 85 1.42 -15.91 -0.68
N ILE A 86 0.79 -15.00 0.02
CA ILE A 86 1.46 -13.96 0.77
C ILE A 86 0.83 -13.82 2.16
N ALA A 87 1.66 -13.58 3.17
CA ALA A 87 1.24 -13.11 4.47
C ALA A 87 1.97 -11.79 4.76
N ALA A 88 1.33 -10.66 4.46
CA ALA A 88 1.95 -9.35 4.62
C ALA A 88 1.26 -8.53 5.71
N SER A 89 2.06 -7.68 6.37
CA SER A 89 1.52 -6.73 7.36
C SER A 89 0.73 -7.47 8.44
N MET A 90 -0.54 -7.11 8.67
CA MET A 90 -1.41 -7.81 9.63
C MET A 90 -1.65 -9.29 9.28
N GLY A 91 -1.52 -9.69 8.00
CA GLY A 91 -1.53 -11.09 7.58
C GLY A 91 -0.39 -11.91 8.18
N SER A 92 0.81 -11.32 8.33
CA SER A 92 1.96 -11.97 8.96
C SER A 92 1.78 -12.12 10.49
N VAL A 93 1.04 -11.22 11.12
CA VAL A 93 0.68 -11.30 12.54
C VAL A 93 -0.32 -12.43 12.77
N ILE A 94 -1.34 -12.55 11.90
CA ILE A 94 -2.31 -13.64 11.93
C ILE A 94 -1.59 -14.99 11.74
N TRP A 95 -0.67 -15.08 10.78
CA TRP A 95 0.16 -16.27 10.58
C TRP A 95 0.98 -16.63 11.82
N ALA A 96 1.61 -15.63 12.46
CA ALA A 96 2.42 -15.84 13.67
C ALA A 96 1.60 -16.31 14.89
N ALA A 97 0.26 -16.29 14.82
CA ALA A 97 -0.62 -16.74 15.89
C ALA A 97 -0.77 -18.27 15.95
N GLY A 98 -0.46 -19.02 14.88
CA GLY A 98 -0.58 -20.47 14.85
C GLY A 98 0.40 -21.19 15.78
N ASP A 99 0.06 -22.41 16.19
CA ASP A 99 0.98 -23.26 16.95
C ASP A 99 2.16 -23.68 16.09
N ASN A 100 1.90 -24.17 14.88
CA ASN A 100 2.91 -24.50 13.89
C ASN A 100 2.78 -23.57 12.67
N LEU A 101 3.93 -23.12 12.16
CA LEU A 101 4.01 -22.17 11.07
C LEU A 101 4.63 -22.82 9.84
N PHE A 102 3.95 -22.71 8.71
CA PHE A 102 4.38 -23.26 7.44
C PHE A 102 4.34 -22.20 6.33
N MET A 103 5.19 -22.39 5.33
CA MET A 103 5.19 -21.59 4.11
C MET A 103 5.33 -22.49 2.88
N HIS A 104 4.60 -22.21 1.81
CA HIS A 104 4.93 -22.78 0.52
C HIS A 104 6.28 -22.23 0.02
N ASP A 105 7.05 -23.04 -0.70
CA ASP A 105 8.40 -22.69 -1.20
C ASP A 105 8.41 -21.53 -2.22
N TYR A 106 7.24 -21.07 -2.67
CA TYR A 106 7.03 -19.91 -3.52
C TYR A 106 6.42 -18.72 -2.79
N SER A 107 5.93 -18.93 -1.57
CA SER A 107 5.17 -17.90 -0.85
C SER A 107 6.08 -16.83 -0.25
N LEU A 108 5.46 -15.71 0.12
CA LEU A 108 6.12 -14.53 0.67
C LEU A 108 5.57 -14.17 2.04
N LEU A 109 6.47 -13.73 2.91
CA LEU A 109 6.15 -13.11 4.18
C LEU A 109 6.62 -11.64 4.13
N MET A 110 5.83 -10.70 4.66
CA MET A 110 6.23 -9.30 4.73
C MET A 110 5.87 -8.70 6.08
N ILE A 111 6.85 -8.10 6.72
CA ILE A 111 6.74 -7.49 8.04
C ILE A 111 7.16 -6.03 7.95
N HIS A 112 6.30 -5.13 8.43
CA HIS A 112 6.58 -3.70 8.46
C HIS A 112 5.93 -2.99 9.66
N ASN A 113 6.24 -1.70 9.83
CA ASN A 113 5.60 -0.87 10.84
C ASN A 113 4.13 -0.57 10.50
N PRO A 114 3.24 -0.47 11.50
CA PRO A 114 1.90 0.05 11.27
C PRO A 114 1.96 1.52 10.83
N PHE A 115 1.07 1.91 9.93
CA PHE A 115 0.93 3.28 9.46
C PHE A 115 -0.54 3.68 9.33
N SER A 116 -0.80 4.99 9.26
CA SER A 116 -2.12 5.51 8.90
C SER A 116 -2.13 5.97 7.44
N LEU A 117 -3.23 5.71 6.74
CA LEU A 117 -3.42 6.18 5.36
C LEU A 117 -3.42 7.72 5.25
N ASN A 118 -3.68 8.43 6.36
CA ASN A 118 -3.68 9.89 6.44
C ASN A 118 -2.30 10.49 6.79
N TYR A 119 -1.22 9.74 6.57
CA TYR A 119 0.13 10.00 7.07
C TYR A 119 0.77 11.34 6.62
N LYS A 120 0.21 12.04 5.64
CA LYS A 120 1.06 13.03 4.92
C LYS A 120 1.12 14.44 5.49
N GLU A 121 0.18 14.97 6.27
CA GLU A 121 0.34 16.40 6.64
C GLU A 121 -0.11 16.86 8.04
N ASN A 122 -1.04 16.19 8.75
CA ASN A 122 -1.46 16.64 10.09
C ASN A 122 -1.99 15.50 10.97
N MET A 123 -1.11 14.56 11.34
CA MET A 123 -1.50 13.54 12.30
C MET A 123 -1.60 14.14 13.68
N ASP A 124 -2.79 14.08 14.29
CA ASP A 124 -2.98 14.50 15.67
C ASP A 124 -2.21 13.59 16.65
N ASP A 125 -1.94 14.10 17.84
CA ASP A 125 -1.10 13.40 18.82
C ASP A 125 -1.74 12.10 19.32
N ASN A 126 -3.07 11.99 19.35
CA ASN A 126 -3.75 10.74 19.72
C ASN A 126 -3.54 9.65 18.67
N THR A 127 -3.60 10.01 17.38
CA THR A 127 -3.33 9.07 16.27
C THR A 127 -1.89 8.59 16.31
N LYS A 128 -0.91 9.49 16.58
CA LYS A 128 0.50 9.10 16.75
C LYS A 128 0.68 8.13 17.90
N GLN A 129 0.12 8.44 19.08
CA GLN A 129 0.20 7.55 20.25
C GLN A 129 -0.43 6.18 19.97
N MET A 130 -1.54 6.12 19.23
CA MET A 130 -2.18 4.86 18.85
C MET A 130 -1.27 4.03 17.91
N ILE A 131 -0.65 4.65 16.92
CA ILE A 131 0.28 3.96 16.00
C ILE A 131 1.50 3.45 16.77
N ASP A 132 2.08 4.25 17.66
CA ASP A 132 3.21 3.84 18.50
C ASP A 132 2.84 2.68 19.42
N ALA A 133 1.64 2.69 19.99
CA ALA A 133 1.12 1.58 20.79
C ALA A 133 0.98 0.30 19.96
N PHE A 134 0.44 0.37 18.74
CA PHE A 134 0.37 -0.76 17.82
C PHE A 134 1.75 -1.25 17.41
N LYS A 135 2.67 -0.35 17.06
CA LYS A 135 4.06 -0.70 16.74
C LYS A 135 4.70 -1.50 17.88
N HIS A 136 4.55 -1.03 19.12
CA HIS A 136 5.09 -1.71 20.30
C HIS A 136 4.44 -3.09 20.51
N GLN A 137 3.12 -3.19 20.33
CA GLN A 137 2.37 -4.44 20.47
C GLN A 137 2.80 -5.48 19.42
N LEU A 138 2.86 -5.10 18.14
CA LEU A 138 3.25 -5.99 17.06
C LEU A 138 4.71 -6.43 17.21
N ALA A 139 5.62 -5.52 17.53
CA ALA A 139 7.01 -5.86 17.82
C ALA A 139 7.13 -6.85 19.00
N THR A 140 6.28 -6.71 20.02
CA THR A 140 6.27 -7.64 21.16
C THR A 140 5.79 -9.03 20.74
N ILE A 141 4.79 -9.14 19.85
CA ILE A 141 4.31 -10.41 19.30
C ILE A 141 5.44 -11.11 18.57
N TYR A 142 6.10 -10.46 17.61
CA TYR A 142 7.20 -11.07 16.86
C TYR A 142 8.38 -11.47 17.75
N ARG A 143 8.76 -10.60 18.69
CA ARG A 143 9.83 -10.90 19.64
C ARG A 143 9.55 -12.17 20.44
N LYS A 144 8.34 -12.28 21.00
CA LYS A 144 7.95 -13.45 21.81
C LYS A 144 7.82 -14.71 20.96
N ARG A 145 7.24 -14.56 19.76
CA ARG A 145 6.99 -15.70 18.88
C ARG A 145 8.27 -16.34 18.35
N PHE A 146 9.25 -15.51 17.94
CA PHE A 146 10.45 -15.95 17.26
C PHE A 146 11.72 -15.86 18.13
N GLY A 147 11.61 -15.49 19.39
CA GLY A 147 12.76 -15.39 20.29
C GLY A 147 13.77 -14.29 19.92
N MET A 148 13.32 -13.28 19.15
CA MET A 148 14.18 -12.22 18.64
C MET A 148 14.40 -11.10 19.66
N THR A 149 15.54 -10.40 19.54
CA THR A 149 15.78 -9.16 20.29
C THR A 149 14.89 -8.02 19.79
N LYS A 150 14.77 -6.97 20.59
CA LYS A 150 14.03 -5.76 20.19
C LYS A 150 14.63 -5.16 18.92
N GLU A 151 15.95 -5.03 18.87
CA GLU A 151 16.68 -4.45 17.75
C GLU A 151 16.49 -5.24 16.46
N GLN A 152 16.55 -6.58 16.52
CA GLN A 152 16.29 -7.43 15.35
C GLN A 152 14.90 -7.21 14.77
N VAL A 153 13.87 -7.16 15.63
CA VAL A 153 12.50 -6.95 15.17
C VAL A 153 12.30 -5.53 14.63
N GLU A 154 12.86 -4.51 15.29
CA GLU A 154 12.78 -3.13 14.80
C GLU A 154 13.47 -2.97 13.45
N ASN A 155 14.62 -3.59 13.22
CA ASN A 155 15.30 -3.58 11.92
C ASN A 155 14.44 -4.25 10.82
N ILE A 156 13.83 -5.41 11.12
CA ILE A 156 12.91 -6.09 10.20
C ILE A 156 11.69 -5.22 9.88
N MET A 157 11.08 -4.61 10.91
CA MET A 157 9.90 -3.76 10.72
C MET A 157 10.21 -2.45 9.98
N ASN A 158 11.40 -1.91 10.14
CA ASN A 158 11.83 -0.69 9.43
C ASN A 158 12.22 -0.97 7.98
N GLY A 159 12.76 -2.17 7.69
CA GLY A 159 13.39 -2.48 6.41
C GLY A 159 14.78 -1.84 6.25
N GLU A 160 15.42 -2.07 5.11
CA GLU A 160 16.72 -1.50 4.76
C GLU A 160 16.58 -0.28 3.83
N GLY A 161 17.37 0.75 4.08
CA GLY A 161 17.35 1.98 3.28
C GLY A 161 16.00 2.70 3.37
N ASP A 162 15.40 2.99 2.21
CA ASP A 162 14.09 3.64 2.10
C ASP A 162 12.91 2.63 2.07
N ALA A 163 13.17 1.34 2.34
CA ALA A 163 12.14 0.31 2.32
C ALA A 163 11.17 0.45 3.50
N ASP A 164 9.88 0.21 3.24
CA ASP A 164 8.84 0.12 4.26
C ASP A 164 8.66 -1.34 4.68
N GLY A 165 9.57 -1.83 5.54
CA GLY A 165 9.57 -3.19 6.05
C GLY A 165 10.39 -4.18 5.22
N THR A 166 10.35 -5.46 5.60
CA THR A 166 11.17 -6.53 5.02
C THR A 166 10.32 -7.63 4.43
N PHE A 167 10.65 -8.05 3.21
CA PHE A 167 10.07 -9.21 2.54
C PHE A 167 10.96 -10.45 2.73
N PHE A 168 10.33 -11.59 2.96
CA PHE A 168 10.99 -12.88 3.10
C PHE A 168 10.39 -13.88 2.12
N THR A 169 11.23 -14.56 1.37
CA THR A 169 10.90 -15.83 0.72
C THR A 169 10.86 -16.94 1.76
N ALA A 170 10.30 -18.10 1.45
CA ALA A 170 10.34 -19.24 2.38
C ALA A 170 11.79 -19.61 2.80
N GLN A 171 12.76 -19.46 1.89
CA GLN A 171 14.18 -19.73 2.20
C GLN A 171 14.74 -18.69 3.17
N SER A 172 14.54 -17.38 2.92
CA SER A 172 15.04 -16.34 3.82
C SER A 172 14.27 -16.31 5.15
N ALA A 173 13.03 -16.78 5.20
CA ALA A 173 12.27 -16.96 6.44
C ALA A 173 12.90 -18.08 7.34
N VAL A 174 13.40 -19.14 6.73
CA VAL A 174 14.20 -20.17 7.45
C VAL A 174 15.50 -19.57 7.97
N GLU A 175 16.24 -18.84 7.14
CA GLU A 175 17.51 -18.18 7.51
C GLU A 175 17.33 -17.15 8.64
N ALA A 176 16.21 -16.43 8.64
CA ALA A 176 15.83 -15.49 9.71
C ALA A 176 15.28 -16.15 10.98
N GLY A 177 15.04 -17.48 10.97
CA GLY A 177 14.54 -18.22 12.13
C GLY A 177 13.04 -18.10 12.37
N PHE A 178 12.26 -17.73 11.37
CA PHE A 178 10.80 -17.70 11.48
C PHE A 178 10.16 -19.08 11.41
N ILE A 179 10.70 -19.98 10.60
CA ILE A 179 10.25 -21.37 10.44
C ILE A 179 11.46 -22.31 10.31
N ASP A 180 11.23 -23.59 10.61
CA ASP A 180 12.19 -24.65 10.35
C ASP A 180 12.17 -25.06 8.88
N LYS A 181 13.25 -25.66 8.40
CA LYS A 181 13.40 -26.06 6.99
C LYS A 181 12.38 -27.11 6.55
N ASP A 182 11.95 -27.98 7.42
CA ASP A 182 10.93 -29.01 7.19
C ASP A 182 9.51 -28.43 7.17
N HIS A 183 9.30 -27.22 7.66
CA HIS A 183 8.05 -26.46 7.55
C HIS A 183 7.90 -25.73 6.21
N VAL A 184 8.86 -25.85 5.30
CA VAL A 184 8.71 -25.35 3.93
C VAL A 184 8.03 -26.42 3.06
N LEU A 185 6.80 -26.14 2.66
CA LEU A 185 5.97 -27.02 1.83
C LEU A 185 6.42 -26.93 0.37
N LYS A 186 6.95 -28.02 -0.16
CA LYS A 186 7.48 -28.09 -1.53
C LYS A 186 6.35 -28.18 -2.55
N THR A 187 6.39 -27.30 -3.54
CA THR A 187 5.51 -27.32 -4.71
C THR A 187 6.19 -27.89 -5.94
N SER A 188 5.42 -28.12 -7.01
CA SER A 188 6.00 -28.55 -8.28
C SER A 188 6.88 -27.43 -8.85
N LYS A 189 7.95 -27.84 -9.57
CA LYS A 189 8.85 -26.89 -10.24
C LYS A 189 8.11 -25.93 -11.18
N VAL A 190 7.07 -26.43 -11.88
CA VAL A 190 6.26 -25.65 -12.81
C VAL A 190 5.56 -24.47 -12.10
N VAL A 191 4.97 -24.71 -10.91
CA VAL A 191 4.33 -23.65 -10.12
C VAL A 191 5.35 -22.63 -9.65
N ARG A 192 6.49 -23.07 -9.11
CA ARG A 192 7.56 -22.16 -8.66
C ARG A 192 8.10 -21.26 -9.77
N ASP A 193 8.39 -21.88 -10.93
CA ASP A 193 8.94 -21.12 -12.08
C ASP A 193 7.92 -20.10 -12.59
N LYS A 194 6.63 -20.47 -12.62
CA LYS A 194 5.53 -19.55 -12.98
C LYS A 194 5.44 -18.39 -11.99
N VAL A 195 5.47 -18.66 -10.66
CA VAL A 195 5.43 -17.62 -9.63
C VAL A 195 6.61 -16.68 -9.77
N ARG A 196 7.83 -17.21 -9.90
CA ARG A 196 9.04 -16.40 -10.05
C ARG A 196 8.98 -15.49 -11.26
N SER A 197 8.55 -16.03 -12.43
CA SER A 197 8.43 -15.23 -13.65
C SER A 197 7.37 -14.11 -13.57
N GLN A 198 6.39 -14.24 -12.70
CA GLN A 198 5.35 -13.23 -12.50
C GLN A 198 5.71 -12.21 -11.42
N ILE A 199 6.56 -12.59 -10.45
CA ILE A 199 7.01 -11.68 -9.38
C ILE A 199 8.19 -10.83 -9.84
N ASP A 200 9.01 -11.31 -10.76
CA ASP A 200 10.11 -10.51 -11.34
C ASP A 200 9.56 -9.23 -11.98
N GLY A 201 9.91 -8.08 -11.40
CA GLY A 201 9.46 -6.76 -11.87
C GLY A 201 8.18 -6.21 -11.20
N VAL A 202 7.67 -6.86 -10.15
CA VAL A 202 6.55 -6.31 -9.37
C VAL A 202 7.05 -5.20 -8.43
N GLU A 203 6.57 -3.98 -8.66
CA GLU A 203 6.98 -2.79 -7.92
C GLU A 203 6.01 -2.42 -6.78
N ASN A 204 4.80 -2.98 -6.74
CA ASN A 204 3.82 -2.61 -5.75
C ASN A 204 3.06 -3.80 -5.13
N LYS A 205 2.53 -3.59 -3.90
CA LYS A 205 1.84 -4.61 -3.11
C LYS A 205 0.53 -5.12 -3.75
N VAL A 206 -0.14 -4.28 -4.56
CA VAL A 206 -1.43 -4.65 -5.21
C VAL A 206 -1.19 -5.63 -6.33
N ASP A 207 -0.17 -5.39 -7.16
CA ASP A 207 0.19 -6.30 -8.26
C ASP A 207 0.67 -7.64 -7.71
N LEU A 208 1.50 -7.63 -6.66
CA LEU A 208 1.94 -8.85 -5.98
C LEU A 208 0.75 -9.65 -5.45
N ARG A 209 -0.21 -9.00 -4.80
CA ARG A 209 -1.43 -9.64 -4.31
C ARG A 209 -2.23 -10.27 -5.44
N ASN A 210 -2.45 -9.54 -6.55
CA ASN A 210 -3.22 -10.03 -7.68
C ASN A 210 -2.57 -11.26 -8.32
N ILE A 211 -1.24 -11.25 -8.48
CA ILE A 211 -0.47 -12.37 -8.97
C ILE A 211 -0.61 -13.58 -8.04
N MET A 212 -0.40 -13.39 -6.74
CA MET A 212 -0.47 -14.47 -5.76
C MET A 212 -1.90 -15.04 -5.64
N SER A 213 -2.93 -14.20 -5.71
CA SER A 213 -4.33 -14.66 -5.73
C SER A 213 -4.65 -15.47 -6.97
N GLY A 214 -4.14 -15.07 -8.14
CA GLY A 214 -4.29 -15.83 -9.38
C GLY A 214 -3.63 -17.21 -9.31
N ILE A 215 -2.44 -17.30 -8.71
CA ILE A 215 -1.73 -18.57 -8.50
C ILE A 215 -2.48 -19.48 -7.55
N CYS A 216 -2.99 -18.96 -6.44
CA CYS A 216 -3.79 -19.73 -5.48
C CYS A 216 -5.10 -20.25 -6.09
N ALA A 217 -5.74 -19.49 -6.97
CA ALA A 217 -6.95 -19.91 -7.67
C ALA A 217 -6.70 -21.07 -8.65
N GLU A 218 -5.49 -21.21 -9.18
CA GLU A 218 -5.09 -22.33 -10.06
C GLU A 218 -4.69 -23.61 -9.27
N LEU A 219 -4.51 -23.51 -7.97
CA LEU A 219 -4.22 -24.64 -7.10
C LEU A 219 -5.51 -25.40 -6.84
N ASP A 220 -5.75 -26.45 -7.64
CA ASP A 220 -6.90 -27.32 -7.58
C ASP A 220 -7.12 -27.93 -6.17
N GLU A 221 -8.39 -28.08 -5.75
CA GLU A 221 -8.79 -28.70 -4.46
C GLU A 221 -8.15 -30.07 -4.22
N ASN A 222 -7.93 -30.85 -5.28
CA ASN A 222 -7.22 -32.14 -5.20
C ASN A 222 -5.74 -32.03 -4.78
N LYS A 223 -5.12 -30.86 -4.96
CA LYS A 223 -3.75 -30.59 -4.49
C LYS A 223 -3.69 -30.18 -3.02
N LEU A 224 -4.74 -29.51 -2.54
CA LEU A 224 -4.93 -29.23 -1.11
C LEU A 224 -5.00 -30.53 -0.28
N ALA A 225 -5.74 -31.52 -0.75
CA ALA A 225 -5.76 -32.85 -0.12
C ALA A 225 -4.36 -33.49 -0.05
N LYS A 226 -3.49 -33.25 -1.04
CA LYS A 226 -2.09 -33.69 -1.02
C LYS A 226 -1.21 -32.91 -0.05
N VAL A 227 -1.46 -31.60 0.14
CA VAL A 227 -0.78 -30.76 1.14
C VAL A 227 -1.13 -31.24 2.55
N VAL A 228 -2.41 -31.47 2.82
CA VAL A 228 -2.87 -32.08 4.08
C VAL A 228 -2.25 -33.46 4.29
N SER A 229 -2.20 -34.29 3.26
CA SER A 229 -1.50 -35.58 3.28
C SER A 229 0.01 -35.45 3.52
N ALA A 230 0.67 -34.42 3.03
CA ALA A 230 2.09 -34.17 3.25
C ALA A 230 2.38 -33.74 4.69
N ILE A 231 1.51 -32.90 5.25
CA ILE A 231 1.55 -32.50 6.67
C ILE A 231 1.28 -33.72 7.58
N HIS A 232 0.43 -34.67 7.15
CA HIS A 232 0.06 -35.86 7.91
C HIS A 232 1.03 -37.06 7.77
N LYS A 233 1.88 -37.08 6.75
CA LYS A 233 2.79 -38.22 6.52
C LYS A 233 3.91 -38.39 7.55
N GLN A 234 3.97 -37.57 8.58
CA GLN A 234 4.89 -37.78 9.70
C GLN A 234 4.32 -38.62 10.84
N ASN A 235 3.00 -38.91 10.86
CA ASN A 235 2.44 -39.80 11.88
C ASN A 235 1.36 -40.71 11.28
N ASP A 236 1.67 -41.98 11.27
CA ASP A 236 0.83 -43.19 11.14
C ASP A 236 0.55 -43.79 9.76
N THR A 237 1.16 -44.95 9.65
CA THR A 237 0.73 -46.07 8.80
C THR A 237 -0.48 -46.76 9.43
N THR A 238 -1.68 -46.55 8.91
CA THR A 238 -2.79 -47.48 9.11
C THR A 238 -3.68 -47.55 7.85
N ILE A 239 -3.68 -48.73 7.25
CA ILE A 239 -4.46 -49.06 6.06
C ILE A 239 -5.93 -49.24 6.48
N ILE A 240 -6.84 -48.49 5.91
CA ILE A 240 -8.27 -48.75 6.06
C ILE A 240 -8.78 -49.44 4.80
N ASN A 241 -9.24 -50.68 4.99
CA ASN A 241 -9.93 -51.53 4.02
C ASN A 241 -11.29 -50.91 3.64
N GLN A 242 -11.57 -50.79 2.33
CA GLN A 242 -12.88 -50.46 1.82
C GLN A 242 -13.91 -51.57 2.13
N PRO A 243 -15.11 -51.26 2.58
CA PRO A 243 -16.17 -52.23 2.75
C PRO A 243 -16.74 -52.69 1.40
N LYS A 244 -16.86 -53.99 1.22
CA LYS A 244 -17.60 -54.62 0.12
C LYS A 244 -19.08 -54.22 0.21
N VAL A 245 -19.63 -53.73 -0.90
CA VAL A 245 -21.09 -53.49 -1.06
C VAL A 245 -21.80 -54.84 -0.99
N LYS A 246 -22.69 -54.99 0.00
CA LYS A 246 -23.61 -56.10 0.16
C LYS A 246 -24.93 -55.73 -0.52
N GLU A 247 -25.51 -56.63 -1.33
CA GLU A 247 -26.83 -56.41 -1.87
C GLU A 247 -27.89 -56.26 -0.75
N MET A 248 -28.53 -55.10 -0.71
CA MET A 248 -29.56 -54.74 0.30
C MET A 248 -30.96 -55.12 -0.19
N ASN A 249 -31.85 -55.55 0.70
CA ASN A 249 -33.24 -55.76 0.39
C ASN A 249 -34.03 -54.43 0.31
N GLU A 250 -35.27 -54.46 -0.21
CA GLU A 250 -36.04 -53.22 -0.45
C GLU A 250 -36.24 -52.37 0.81
N ASN A 251 -36.45 -52.97 1.98
CA ASN A 251 -36.65 -52.25 3.23
C ASN A 251 -35.32 -51.60 3.75
N GLU A 252 -34.19 -52.26 3.55
CA GLU A 252 -32.85 -51.67 3.86
C GLU A 252 -32.53 -50.50 2.92
N THR A 253 -32.97 -50.60 1.65
CA THR A 253 -32.85 -49.54 0.66
C THR A 253 -33.67 -48.29 1.03
N PHE A 254 -34.93 -48.48 1.48
CA PHE A 254 -35.78 -47.38 1.95
C PHE A 254 -35.22 -46.71 3.21
N GLY A 255 -34.72 -47.49 4.17
CA GLY A 255 -34.07 -46.97 5.35
C GLY A 255 -32.82 -46.14 5.01
N ALA A 256 -31.99 -46.61 4.06
CA ALA A 256 -30.82 -45.90 3.59
C ALA A 256 -31.15 -44.58 2.88
N ILE A 257 -32.23 -44.59 2.03
CA ILE A 257 -32.71 -43.35 1.35
C ILE A 257 -33.25 -42.36 2.38
N SER A 258 -34.02 -42.80 3.37
CA SER A 258 -34.50 -41.94 4.45
C SER A 258 -33.36 -41.31 5.25
N ALA A 259 -32.34 -42.07 5.60
CA ALA A 259 -31.17 -41.60 6.30
C ALA A 259 -30.37 -40.57 5.46
N LEU A 260 -30.18 -40.79 4.15
CA LEU A 260 -29.53 -39.84 3.22
C LEU A 260 -30.32 -38.52 3.10
N LEU A 261 -31.62 -38.56 3.23
CA LEU A 261 -32.51 -37.39 3.21
C LEU A 261 -32.66 -36.72 4.60
N GLY A 262 -31.96 -37.22 5.63
CA GLY A 262 -32.07 -36.74 7.00
C GLY A 262 -33.41 -37.01 7.66
N LEU A 263 -34.12 -38.06 7.22
CA LEU A 263 -35.40 -38.50 7.75
C LEU A 263 -35.24 -39.71 8.65
N SER A 264 -36.19 -39.92 9.55
CA SER A 264 -36.26 -41.17 10.35
C SER A 264 -36.48 -42.40 9.46
N THR A 265 -35.93 -43.55 9.85
CA THR A 265 -35.98 -44.80 9.07
C THR A 265 -37.39 -45.40 8.93
N ASP A 266 -38.37 -44.88 9.67
CA ASP A 266 -39.79 -45.27 9.65
C ASP A 266 -40.68 -44.37 8.76
N VAL A 267 -40.08 -43.41 8.05
CA VAL A 267 -40.81 -42.47 7.19
C VAL A 267 -41.31 -43.19 5.94
N GLN A 268 -42.59 -43.02 5.65
CA GLN A 268 -43.26 -43.57 4.49
C GLN A 268 -42.99 -42.74 3.20
N MET A 269 -43.26 -43.32 2.01
CA MET A 269 -43.05 -42.69 0.70
C MET A 269 -43.57 -41.23 0.57
N PRO A 270 -44.73 -40.84 1.15
CA PRO A 270 -45.15 -39.43 1.11
C PRO A 270 -44.17 -38.46 1.78
N GLY A 271 -43.52 -38.87 2.90
CA GLY A 271 -42.53 -38.07 3.58
C GLY A 271 -41.22 -37.93 2.79
N ILE A 272 -40.80 -39.00 2.13
CA ILE A 272 -39.63 -38.96 1.22
C ILE A 272 -39.92 -38.03 0.03
N SER A 273 -41.10 -38.14 -0.59
CA SER A 273 -41.50 -37.25 -1.69
C SER A 273 -41.59 -35.79 -1.29
N ALA A 274 -42.13 -35.49 -0.09
CA ALA A 274 -42.16 -34.14 0.46
C ALA A 274 -40.74 -33.58 0.62
N ARG A 275 -39.82 -34.36 1.17
CA ARG A 275 -38.43 -33.94 1.36
C ARG A 275 -37.67 -33.70 0.04
N ILE A 276 -37.90 -34.57 -0.96
CA ILE A 276 -37.37 -34.36 -2.31
C ILE A 276 -37.91 -33.07 -2.91
N SER A 277 -39.20 -32.78 -2.76
CA SER A 277 -39.80 -31.53 -3.25
C SER A 277 -39.21 -30.29 -2.58
N GLU A 278 -38.93 -30.35 -1.27
CA GLU A 278 -38.23 -29.29 -0.54
C GLU A 278 -36.81 -29.10 -1.07
N LEU A 279 -36.06 -30.17 -1.31
CA LEU A 279 -34.69 -30.10 -1.84
C LEU A 279 -34.67 -29.52 -3.26
N VAL A 280 -35.62 -29.89 -4.14
CA VAL A 280 -35.75 -29.32 -5.49
C VAL A 280 -36.07 -27.83 -5.44
N LYS A 281 -36.94 -27.41 -4.50
CA LYS A 281 -37.25 -25.99 -4.28
C LYS A 281 -36.01 -25.24 -3.79
N ALA A 282 -35.28 -25.79 -2.81
CA ALA A 282 -34.06 -25.21 -2.29
C ALA A 282 -32.96 -25.10 -3.37
N GLU A 283 -32.84 -26.10 -4.26
CA GLU A 283 -31.93 -26.03 -5.42
C GLU A 283 -32.31 -24.88 -6.37
N GLY A 284 -33.58 -24.64 -6.63
CA GLY A 284 -34.06 -23.51 -7.42
C GLY A 284 -33.72 -22.16 -6.80
N GLU A 285 -33.92 -22.04 -5.48
CA GLU A 285 -33.57 -20.83 -4.72
C GLU A 285 -32.03 -20.60 -4.73
N MET A 286 -31.24 -21.65 -4.58
CA MET A 286 -29.78 -21.58 -4.65
C MET A 286 -29.31 -21.13 -6.02
N LYS A 287 -29.87 -21.62 -7.13
CA LYS A 287 -29.55 -21.15 -8.48
C LYS A 287 -29.90 -19.67 -8.68
N ALA A 288 -31.02 -19.20 -8.12
CA ALA A 288 -31.41 -17.79 -8.17
C ALA A 288 -30.43 -16.91 -7.37
N ILE A 289 -29.97 -17.37 -6.21
CA ILE A 289 -28.96 -16.69 -5.40
C ILE A 289 -27.60 -16.65 -6.15
N GLN A 290 -27.23 -17.77 -6.76
CA GLN A 290 -25.99 -17.85 -7.56
C GLN A 290 -25.99 -16.84 -8.71
N SER A 291 -27.14 -16.70 -9.41
CA SER A 291 -27.29 -15.70 -10.49
C SER A 291 -27.12 -14.26 -9.96
N LYS A 292 -27.77 -13.95 -8.82
CA LYS A 292 -27.62 -12.64 -8.17
C LYS A 292 -26.19 -12.37 -7.71
N TYR A 293 -25.52 -13.40 -7.21
CA TYR A 293 -24.12 -13.28 -6.79
C TYR A 293 -23.21 -12.93 -8.00
N THR A 294 -23.40 -13.63 -9.11
CA THR A 294 -22.64 -13.35 -10.35
C THR A 294 -22.91 -11.93 -10.87
N GLU A 295 -24.17 -11.46 -10.81
CA GLU A 295 -24.52 -10.10 -11.21
C GLU A 295 -23.85 -9.05 -10.29
N LEU A 296 -23.85 -9.29 -8.97
CA LEU A 296 -23.22 -8.42 -7.99
C LEU A 296 -21.69 -8.38 -8.17
N GLU A 297 -21.08 -9.52 -8.50
CA GLU A 297 -19.64 -9.60 -8.80
C GLU A 297 -19.26 -8.77 -10.03
N ILE A 298 -20.10 -8.78 -11.09
CA ILE A 298 -19.91 -7.94 -12.27
C ILE A 298 -20.00 -6.45 -11.89
N GLN A 299 -21.01 -6.08 -11.07
CA GLN A 299 -21.17 -4.71 -10.61
C GLN A 299 -19.99 -4.28 -9.74
N PHE A 300 -19.48 -5.15 -8.88
CA PHE A 300 -18.32 -4.88 -8.04
C PHE A 300 -17.06 -4.61 -8.88
N LYS A 301 -16.76 -5.47 -9.86
CA LYS A 301 -15.65 -5.24 -10.80
C LYS A 301 -15.80 -3.93 -11.59
N GLY A 302 -17.03 -3.57 -11.97
CA GLY A 302 -17.31 -2.28 -12.59
C GLY A 302 -16.97 -1.09 -11.68
N LYS A 303 -17.30 -1.19 -10.40
CA LYS A 303 -16.96 -0.16 -9.41
C LYS A 303 -15.47 -0.09 -9.10
N GLU A 304 -14.77 -1.20 -9.07
CA GLU A 304 -13.30 -1.22 -8.94
C GLU A 304 -12.63 -0.48 -10.10
N ALA A 305 -13.08 -0.71 -11.34
CA ALA A 305 -12.58 0.00 -12.51
C ALA A 305 -12.86 1.53 -12.45
N GLU A 306 -14.05 1.91 -11.97
CA GLU A 306 -14.43 3.33 -11.75
C GLU A 306 -13.52 3.99 -10.71
N ILE A 307 -13.24 3.30 -9.59
CA ILE A 307 -12.32 3.77 -8.55
C ILE A 307 -10.90 3.95 -9.09
N ALA A 308 -10.42 2.99 -9.90
CA ALA A 308 -9.09 3.09 -10.51
C ALA A 308 -8.99 4.31 -11.46
N ASN A 309 -10.02 4.56 -12.26
CA ASN A 309 -10.08 5.73 -13.15
C ASN A 309 -10.10 7.03 -12.34
N LEU A 310 -10.96 7.13 -11.33
CA LEU A 310 -11.04 8.31 -10.46
C LEU A 310 -9.73 8.56 -9.71
N SER A 311 -9.02 7.51 -9.29
CA SER A 311 -7.70 7.65 -8.69
C SER A 311 -6.69 8.25 -9.66
N THR A 312 -6.70 7.80 -10.92
CA THR A 312 -5.83 8.34 -11.98
C THR A 312 -6.14 9.80 -12.28
N GLU A 313 -7.43 10.15 -12.39
CA GLU A 313 -7.87 11.54 -12.57
C GLU A 313 -7.45 12.43 -11.39
N LEU A 314 -7.62 11.94 -10.17
CA LEU A 314 -7.21 12.66 -8.96
C LEU A 314 -5.71 12.95 -8.95
N ASP A 315 -4.88 11.99 -9.35
CA ASP A 315 -3.43 12.16 -9.41
C ASP A 315 -3.03 13.15 -10.52
N SER A 316 -3.72 13.15 -11.67
CA SER A 316 -3.54 14.14 -12.73
C SER A 316 -3.88 15.57 -12.25
N VAL A 317 -5.04 15.73 -11.60
CA VAL A 317 -5.47 17.03 -11.06
C VAL A 317 -4.52 17.54 -9.97
N LYS A 318 -3.99 16.64 -9.13
CA LYS A 318 -2.98 17.02 -8.13
C LYS A 318 -1.67 17.49 -8.77
N ALA A 319 -1.25 16.84 -9.84
CA ALA A 319 -0.06 17.26 -10.58
C ALA A 319 -0.25 18.65 -11.21
N GLU A 320 -1.40 18.88 -11.87
CA GLU A 320 -1.75 20.19 -12.43
C GLU A 320 -1.81 21.27 -11.34
N LEU A 321 -2.46 20.99 -10.22
CA LEU A 321 -2.53 21.93 -9.09
C LEU A 321 -1.14 22.31 -8.59
N LYS A 322 -0.23 21.32 -8.50
CA LYS A 322 1.15 21.58 -8.09
C LYS A 322 1.87 22.48 -9.11
N GLU A 323 1.68 22.22 -10.41
CA GLU A 323 2.27 23.09 -11.44
C GLU A 323 1.76 24.54 -11.35
N TYR A 324 0.45 24.74 -11.11
CA TYR A 324 -0.12 26.07 -10.89
C TYR A 324 0.44 26.74 -9.65
N GLN A 325 0.58 26.03 -8.53
CA GLN A 325 1.16 26.57 -7.30
C GLN A 325 2.63 26.97 -7.48
N ASP A 326 3.41 26.13 -8.16
CA ASP A 326 4.81 26.42 -8.46
C ASP A 326 4.97 27.63 -9.41
N ALA A 327 4.06 27.75 -10.40
CA ALA A 327 4.03 28.90 -11.30
C ALA A 327 3.63 30.19 -10.58
N GLU A 328 2.63 30.15 -9.71
CA GLU A 328 2.19 31.29 -8.88
C GLU A 328 3.30 31.74 -7.95
N SER A 329 3.99 30.81 -7.27
CA SER A 329 5.11 31.10 -6.40
C SER A 329 6.24 31.79 -7.16
N LYS A 330 6.64 31.28 -8.32
CA LYS A 330 7.66 31.88 -9.18
C LYS A 330 7.26 33.28 -9.69
N ALA A 331 5.98 33.44 -10.07
CA ALA A 331 5.47 34.73 -10.51
C ALA A 331 5.49 35.77 -9.36
N PHE A 332 5.16 35.33 -8.15
CA PHE A 332 5.21 36.17 -6.97
C PHE A 332 6.65 36.57 -6.58
N GLU A 333 7.59 35.62 -6.60
CA GLU A 333 9.01 35.88 -6.40
C GLU A 333 9.57 36.88 -7.43
N ALA A 334 9.23 36.67 -8.70
CA ALA A 334 9.62 37.59 -9.78
C ALA A 334 9.03 39.00 -9.59
N LYS A 335 7.78 39.11 -9.10
CA LYS A 335 7.16 40.39 -8.78
C LYS A 335 7.88 41.10 -7.63
N ILE A 336 8.20 40.38 -6.56
CA ILE A 336 9.01 40.93 -5.45
C ILE A 336 10.35 41.46 -5.96
N GLU A 337 11.06 40.62 -6.72
CA GLU A 337 12.38 40.99 -7.24
C GLU A 337 12.33 42.19 -8.17
N ALA A 338 11.35 42.28 -9.06
CA ALA A 338 11.14 43.40 -9.96
C ALA A 338 10.84 44.70 -9.19
N THR A 339 9.97 44.64 -8.17
CA THR A 339 9.59 45.80 -7.35
C THR A 339 10.78 46.35 -6.58
N ILE A 340 11.59 45.45 -5.96
CA ILE A 340 12.77 45.83 -5.19
C ILE A 340 13.88 46.39 -6.11
N ASN A 341 14.14 45.75 -7.25
CA ASN A 341 15.11 46.22 -8.21
C ASN A 341 14.70 47.61 -8.79
N ALA A 342 13.40 47.83 -9.05
CA ALA A 342 12.90 49.13 -9.46
C ALA A 342 13.16 50.21 -8.38
N ALA A 343 12.96 49.91 -7.11
CA ALA A 343 13.24 50.82 -6.01
C ALA A 343 14.77 51.13 -5.87
N ILE A 344 15.63 50.11 -6.08
CA ILE A 344 17.10 50.29 -6.11
C ILE A 344 17.49 51.21 -7.26
N ASN A 345 16.98 50.95 -8.47
CA ASN A 345 17.27 51.74 -9.66
C ASN A 345 16.79 53.19 -9.54
N ALA A 346 15.67 53.41 -8.85
CA ALA A 346 15.15 54.72 -8.54
C ALA A 346 15.94 55.45 -7.39
N GLY A 347 16.94 54.78 -6.82
CA GLY A 347 17.71 55.34 -5.71
C GLY A 347 16.91 55.44 -4.40
N LYS A 348 15.78 54.75 -4.27
CA LYS A 348 14.97 54.75 -3.05
C LYS A 348 15.58 53.95 -1.93
N ILE A 349 16.22 52.83 -2.28
CA ILE A 349 16.92 51.94 -1.33
C ILE A 349 18.31 51.56 -1.88
N GLU A 350 19.18 51.17 -0.99
CA GLU A 350 20.53 50.73 -1.37
C GLU A 350 20.57 49.26 -1.74
N ASN A 351 21.46 48.88 -2.67
CA ASN A 351 21.60 47.52 -3.11
C ASN A 351 22.01 46.57 -1.97
N SER A 352 22.76 47.05 -0.98
CA SER A 352 23.15 46.31 0.22
C SER A 352 21.95 45.88 1.11
N ALA A 353 20.83 46.56 0.98
CA ALA A 353 19.60 46.26 1.72
C ALA A 353 18.62 45.29 0.97
N LYS A 354 18.95 44.88 -0.28
CA LYS A 354 18.07 44.08 -1.14
C LYS A 354 17.53 42.83 -0.44
N GLU A 355 18.40 42.02 0.18
CA GLU A 355 18.01 40.77 0.84
C GLU A 355 17.01 41.00 2.00
N ALA A 356 17.22 42.07 2.78
CA ALA A 356 16.31 42.40 3.87
C ALA A 356 14.90 42.78 3.34
N TRP A 357 14.86 43.57 2.26
CA TRP A 357 13.60 43.95 1.61
C TRP A 357 12.90 42.77 0.95
N VAL A 358 13.62 41.84 0.33
CA VAL A 358 13.07 40.59 -0.22
C VAL A 358 12.44 39.77 0.90
N LYS A 359 13.12 39.63 2.04
CA LYS A 359 12.59 38.89 3.19
C LYS A 359 11.31 39.51 3.75
N MET A 360 11.27 40.83 3.87
CA MET A 360 10.06 41.55 4.30
C MET A 360 8.93 41.40 3.29
N ALA A 361 9.22 41.47 1.98
CA ALA A 361 8.23 41.34 0.93
C ALA A 361 7.62 39.94 0.84
N ASN A 362 8.40 38.90 1.13
CA ASN A 362 7.88 37.54 1.27
C ASN A 362 6.91 37.39 2.46
N ALA A 363 7.06 38.19 3.50
CA ALA A 363 6.15 38.15 4.65
C ALA A 363 4.88 39.03 4.42
N ASP A 364 5.05 40.22 3.85
CA ASP A 364 3.94 41.15 3.55
C ASP A 364 4.33 42.08 2.37
N PHE A 365 4.00 41.63 1.16
CA PHE A 365 4.31 42.34 -0.06
C PHE A 365 3.57 43.69 -0.14
N ALA A 366 2.31 43.76 0.28
CA ALA A 366 1.51 44.96 0.18
C ALA A 366 2.08 46.09 1.03
N THR A 367 2.49 45.80 2.26
CA THR A 367 3.14 46.76 3.15
C THR A 367 4.48 47.25 2.60
N VAL A 368 5.28 46.34 2.02
CA VAL A 368 6.58 46.69 1.41
C VAL A 368 6.37 47.55 0.18
N GLU A 369 5.44 47.23 -0.71
CA GLU A 369 5.11 48.02 -1.91
C GLU A 369 4.68 49.42 -1.54
N ALA A 370 3.76 49.56 -0.55
CA ALA A 370 3.30 50.87 -0.04
C ALA A 370 4.47 51.65 0.58
N THR A 371 5.33 51.02 1.34
CA THR A 371 6.49 51.66 1.96
C THR A 371 7.47 52.15 0.90
N LEU A 372 7.82 51.34 -0.11
CA LEU A 372 8.69 51.74 -1.21
C LEU A 372 8.09 52.85 -2.06
N ALA A 373 6.76 52.87 -2.20
CA ALA A 373 6.07 53.97 -2.88
C ALA A 373 6.23 55.32 -2.14
N SER A 374 6.24 55.32 -0.81
CA SER A 374 6.38 56.52 0.02
C SER A 374 7.80 57.10 0.09
N ILE A 375 8.82 56.28 -0.23
CA ILE A 375 10.23 56.76 -0.23
C ILE A 375 10.48 57.61 -1.46
N PRO A 376 10.95 58.86 -1.32
CA PRO A 376 11.29 59.69 -2.46
C PRO A 376 12.51 59.12 -3.21
N ALA A 377 12.46 59.21 -4.54
CA ALA A 377 13.62 58.85 -5.36
C ALA A 377 14.79 59.82 -5.06
N ARG A 378 16.01 59.30 -4.94
CA ARG A 378 17.18 60.15 -4.90
C ARG A 378 17.36 60.82 -6.27
N GLU A 379 17.51 62.15 -6.27
CA GLU A 379 17.92 62.86 -7.48
C GLU A 379 19.29 62.31 -7.93
N ASN A 380 19.37 61.96 -9.19
CA ASN A 380 20.66 61.52 -9.76
C ASN A 380 21.52 62.73 -10.02
N ILE A 381 22.20 63.20 -8.98
CA ILE A 381 23.08 64.36 -8.99
C ILE A 381 24.06 64.30 -10.18
N GLY A 382 24.52 63.06 -10.53
CA GLY A 382 25.41 62.84 -11.69
C GLY A 382 24.74 63.18 -13.01
N ALA A 383 23.43 62.84 -13.18
CA ALA A 383 22.65 63.18 -14.38
C ALA A 383 22.33 64.69 -14.40
N THR A 384 22.02 65.27 -13.25
CA THR A 384 21.79 66.70 -13.11
C THR A 384 23.05 67.51 -13.45
N ILE A 385 24.23 67.09 -12.98
CA ILE A 385 25.51 67.73 -13.31
C ILE A 385 25.87 67.52 -14.79
N ALA A 386 25.60 66.35 -15.36
CA ALA A 386 25.89 66.07 -16.77
C ALA A 386 25.00 66.86 -17.74
N ASN A 387 23.75 67.18 -17.32
CA ASN A 387 22.79 67.94 -18.12
C ASN A 387 22.73 69.43 -17.75
N ASP A 388 23.56 69.91 -16.86
CA ASP A 388 23.64 71.33 -16.50
C ASP A 388 24.14 72.12 -17.73
N PRO A 389 23.38 73.09 -18.26
CA PRO A 389 23.75 73.86 -19.44
C PRO A 389 25.10 74.58 -19.30
N GLU A 390 25.46 74.98 -18.09
CA GLU A 390 26.76 75.63 -17.85
C GLU A 390 27.93 74.63 -17.95
N ASN A 391 27.75 73.38 -17.53
CA ASN A 391 28.79 72.36 -17.65
C ASN A 391 28.96 71.84 -19.07
N VAL A 392 27.87 71.71 -19.83
CA VAL A 392 27.88 71.36 -21.27
C VAL A 392 28.60 72.45 -22.05
N ALA A 393 28.30 73.72 -21.78
CA ALA A 393 28.94 74.86 -22.45
C ALA A 393 30.44 74.94 -22.12
N LYS A 394 30.84 74.77 -20.87
CA LYS A 394 32.24 74.75 -20.43
C LYS A 394 33.04 73.57 -21.01
N THR A 395 32.38 72.41 -21.18
CA THR A 395 33.00 71.23 -21.78
C THR A 395 33.22 71.39 -23.29
N GLU A 396 32.22 72.01 -24.00
CA GLU A 396 32.38 72.33 -25.42
C GLU A 396 33.45 73.41 -25.67
N GLU A 397 33.54 74.42 -24.81
CA GLU A 397 34.57 75.44 -24.88
C GLU A 397 35.97 74.90 -24.58
N ALA A 398 36.08 74.04 -23.59
CA ALA A 398 37.34 73.36 -23.25
C ALA A 398 37.77 72.38 -24.38
N LEU A 399 36.88 71.73 -25.07
CA LEU A 399 37.17 70.88 -26.25
C LEU A 399 37.65 71.71 -27.41
N LYS A 400 37.02 72.82 -27.72
CA LYS A 400 37.44 73.74 -28.76
C LYS A 400 38.81 74.33 -28.48
N ASP A 401 39.11 74.71 -27.22
CA ASP A 401 40.37 75.21 -26.80
C ASP A 401 41.50 74.14 -26.87
N ALA A 402 41.16 72.89 -26.52
CA ALA A 402 42.04 71.76 -26.67
C ALA A 402 42.37 71.42 -28.13
N GLU A 403 41.34 71.44 -29.01
CA GLU A 403 41.51 71.27 -30.46
C GLU A 403 42.38 72.40 -31.07
N ALA A 404 42.13 73.62 -30.69
CA ALA A 404 42.91 74.76 -31.15
C ALA A 404 44.43 74.65 -30.76
N LYS A 405 44.69 74.30 -29.48
CA LYS A 405 46.01 74.00 -28.96
C LYS A 405 46.73 72.83 -29.64
N MET A 406 45.93 71.83 -29.98
CA MET A 406 46.46 70.64 -30.71
C MET A 406 46.78 70.98 -32.16
N GLN A 407 45.91 71.77 -32.86
CA GLN A 407 46.17 72.23 -34.19
C GLN A 407 47.44 73.17 -34.25
N GLU A 408 47.65 74.02 -33.27
CA GLU A 408 48.83 74.85 -33.17
C GLU A 408 50.11 74.02 -32.96
N LYS A 409 50.08 73.05 -32.11
CA LYS A 409 51.20 72.10 -31.90
C LYS A 409 51.54 71.34 -33.17
N VAL A 410 50.56 70.83 -33.85
CA VAL A 410 50.76 70.05 -35.11
C VAL A 410 51.26 70.96 -36.24
N ALA A 411 50.77 72.19 -36.38
CA ALA A 411 51.28 73.18 -37.32
C ALA A 411 52.73 73.50 -37.06
N LYS A 412 53.10 73.60 -35.79
CA LYS A 412 54.53 73.91 -35.38
C LYS A 412 55.50 72.80 -35.67
N VAL A 413 55.03 71.53 -35.61
CA VAL A 413 55.82 70.32 -35.91
C VAL A 413 55.96 70.08 -37.42
N LEU A 414 54.88 70.32 -38.18
CA LEU A 414 54.77 70.01 -39.62
C LEU A 414 55.19 71.21 -40.53
N GLY A 415 55.38 72.40 -39.98
CA GLY A 415 55.70 73.60 -40.72
C GLY A 415 54.63 74.13 -41.67
N LYS A 416 53.41 73.63 -41.53
CA LYS A 416 52.18 74.03 -42.32
C LYS A 416 50.91 73.80 -41.53
N LYS A 417 49.91 74.64 -41.74
CA LYS A 417 48.60 74.54 -41.12
C LYS A 417 47.87 73.25 -41.62
N VAL A 418 47.42 72.43 -40.72
CA VAL A 418 46.66 71.19 -41.05
C VAL A 418 45.29 71.34 -40.47
N GLU A 419 44.26 71.23 -41.33
CA GLU A 419 42.87 71.13 -40.85
C GLU A 419 42.51 69.65 -40.65
N PHE A 420 42.05 69.32 -39.40
CA PHE A 420 41.52 68.02 -39.16
C PHE A 420 40.04 67.92 -39.63
N GLY A 421 39.74 66.97 -40.54
CA GLY A 421 38.41 66.73 -41.01
C GLY A 421 37.55 66.16 -39.88
N LYS A 422 36.28 66.63 -39.76
CA LYS A 422 35.31 66.01 -38.85
C LYS A 422 35.02 64.58 -39.29
N PHE A 423 35.30 63.63 -38.42
CA PHE A 423 34.82 62.26 -38.54
C PHE A 423 33.37 62.16 -38.11
#